data_a0873e0e57bd8f0f7aaa4ed7c9347e72
#
_entry.id   a0873e0e57bd8f0f7aaa4ed7c9347e72
#
_cell.length_a   1.000
_cell.length_b   1.000
_cell.length_c   1.000
_cell.angle_alpha   90.00
_cell.angle_beta   90.00
_cell.angle_gamma   90.00
#
_symmetry.space_group_name_H-M   'P 1'
#
loop_
_entity.id
_entity.type
_entity.pdbx_description
1 polymer ?
#
loop_
_entity_poly.entity_id
_entity_poly.type
_entity_poly.pdbx_seq_one_letter_code
_entity_poly.pdbx_strand_id
1 'polypeptide(L)'
;MKSVNVKEQAVSIIRINNEDYISITDIARFKNPKEPKDVVKNWFRNRSTIEFMGLWEKINNPDFKGVEFDPFLFEAGSNSFTLSPSKWIETTNAIGVINKLGRGGGTYAQKDIAFEFASWISAEFKLYLIKEFQRLKEDENDRLKLEWNFQRTLAKVNYHIHTNAIKENLIPEKLNKKQVSFIYANEADVLNLALFGKTAK
;
A
#
# COMPACT_ATOMS: atom_id res chain seq x y z
N MET A 1 -18.86 -2.51 -15.70
CA MET A 1 -19.02 -2.31 -14.27
C MET A 1 -18.68 -3.64 -13.61
N LYS A 2 -17.63 -3.69 -12.81
CA LYS A 2 -17.28 -4.89 -12.02
C LYS A 2 -18.01 -4.79 -10.68
N SER A 3 -18.40 -5.90 -10.08
CA SER A 3 -18.94 -5.95 -8.73
C SER A 3 -18.23 -7.02 -7.92
N VAL A 4 -18.03 -6.74 -6.65
CA VAL A 4 -17.52 -7.71 -5.68
C VAL A 4 -18.62 -8.00 -4.67
N ASN A 5 -18.88 -9.27 -4.40
CA ASN A 5 -19.85 -9.66 -3.37
C ASN A 5 -19.17 -9.61 -2.00
N VAL A 6 -19.72 -8.78 -1.12
CA VAL A 6 -19.32 -8.68 0.29
C VAL A 6 -20.55 -9.04 1.13
N LYS A 7 -20.48 -10.12 1.92
CA LYS A 7 -21.62 -10.59 2.76
C LYS A 7 -22.97 -10.57 2.01
N GLU A 8 -23.03 -11.22 0.85
CA GLU A 8 -24.23 -11.33 -0.01
C GLU A 8 -24.72 -10.05 -0.69
N GLN A 9 -24.03 -8.91 -0.52
CA GLN A 9 -24.36 -7.68 -1.20
C GLN A 9 -23.33 -7.34 -2.27
N ALA A 10 -23.78 -7.01 -3.49
CA ALA A 10 -22.94 -6.57 -4.57
C ALA A 10 -22.48 -5.12 -4.35
N VAL A 11 -21.19 -4.91 -4.25
CA VAL A 11 -20.56 -3.59 -4.22
C VAL A 11 -20.00 -3.28 -5.60
N SER A 12 -20.49 -2.21 -6.19
CA SER A 12 -20.09 -1.79 -7.54
C SER A 12 -18.71 -1.14 -7.53
N ILE A 13 -17.89 -1.46 -8.54
CA ILE A 13 -16.58 -0.86 -8.77
C ILE A 13 -16.56 -0.29 -10.18
N ILE A 14 -16.06 0.91 -10.33
CA ILE A 14 -15.81 1.56 -11.61
C ILE A 14 -14.33 1.94 -11.71
N ARG A 15 -13.80 1.99 -12.91
CA ARG A 15 -12.42 2.36 -13.17
C ARG A 15 -12.35 3.67 -13.95
N ILE A 16 -11.60 4.64 -13.42
CA ILE A 16 -11.39 5.96 -14.01
C ILE A 16 -9.90 6.25 -13.96
N ASN A 17 -9.30 6.62 -15.09
CA ASN A 17 -7.87 6.96 -15.19
C ASN A 17 -6.94 5.90 -14.56
N ASN A 18 -7.28 4.64 -14.76
CA ASN A 18 -6.56 3.48 -14.20
C ASN A 18 -6.68 3.27 -12.69
N GLU A 19 -7.49 4.07 -11.98
CA GLU A 19 -7.80 3.98 -10.56
C GLU A 19 -9.18 3.35 -10.33
N ASP A 20 -9.29 2.50 -9.31
CA ASP A 20 -10.54 1.84 -8.93
C ASP A 20 -11.31 2.69 -7.92
N TYR A 21 -12.57 2.98 -8.24
CA TYR A 21 -13.52 3.68 -7.37
C TYR A 21 -14.61 2.73 -6.94
N ILE A 22 -14.80 2.60 -5.64
CA ILE A 22 -15.73 1.68 -5.00
C ILE A 22 -16.99 2.44 -4.57
N SER A 23 -18.16 1.88 -4.81
CA SER A 23 -19.44 2.48 -4.41
C SER A 23 -19.59 2.49 -2.88
N ILE A 24 -19.34 3.64 -2.25
CA ILE A 24 -19.62 3.84 -0.82
C ILE A 24 -21.11 3.89 -0.53
N THR A 25 -21.95 4.19 -1.53
CA THR A 25 -23.40 4.05 -1.42
C THR A 25 -23.82 2.59 -1.27
N ASP A 26 -23.21 1.66 -2.00
CA ASP A 26 -23.48 0.23 -1.84
C ASP A 26 -22.98 -0.28 -0.48
N ILE A 27 -21.81 0.14 -0.04
CA ILE A 27 -21.31 -0.16 1.30
C ILE A 27 -22.25 0.39 2.38
N ALA A 28 -22.77 1.61 2.22
CA ALA A 28 -23.71 2.23 3.16
C ALA A 28 -25.02 1.45 3.35
N ARG A 29 -25.44 0.66 2.33
CA ARG A 29 -26.63 -0.20 2.43
C ARG A 29 -26.51 -1.28 3.50
N PHE A 30 -25.31 -1.70 3.86
CA PHE A 30 -25.12 -2.63 5.00
C PHE A 30 -25.63 -2.03 6.31
N LYS A 31 -25.47 -0.72 6.50
CA LYS A 31 -25.91 -0.03 7.72
C LYS A 31 -27.36 0.44 7.64
N ASN A 32 -27.75 0.97 6.49
CA ASN A 32 -29.12 1.45 6.25
C ASN A 32 -29.53 1.13 4.80
N PRO A 33 -30.22 0.01 4.55
CA PRO A 33 -30.67 -0.36 3.21
C PRO A 33 -31.65 0.62 2.59
N LYS A 34 -32.48 1.29 3.43
CA LYS A 34 -33.52 2.24 2.94
C LYS A 34 -32.94 3.58 2.55
N GLU A 35 -32.04 4.13 3.38
CA GLU A 35 -31.49 5.47 3.20
C GLU A 35 -29.93 5.47 3.26
N PRO A 36 -29.26 4.82 2.30
CA PRO A 36 -27.80 4.72 2.31
C PRO A 36 -27.12 6.09 2.12
N LYS A 37 -27.81 7.03 1.46
CA LYS A 37 -27.30 8.41 1.26
C LYS A 37 -27.12 9.15 2.59
N ASP A 38 -27.98 8.89 3.57
CA ASP A 38 -27.87 9.54 4.87
C ASP A 38 -26.68 9.00 5.67
N VAL A 39 -26.35 7.72 5.49
CA VAL A 39 -25.13 7.14 6.08
C VAL A 39 -23.89 7.84 5.52
N VAL A 40 -23.83 8.07 4.20
CA VAL A 40 -22.73 8.80 3.56
C VAL A 40 -22.67 10.25 4.06
N LYS A 41 -23.80 10.95 4.11
CA LYS A 41 -23.84 12.34 4.65
C LYS A 41 -23.38 12.40 6.11
N ASN A 42 -23.78 11.46 6.94
CA ASN A 42 -23.36 11.40 8.34
C ASN A 42 -21.85 11.17 8.47
N TRP A 43 -21.25 10.37 7.59
CA TRP A 43 -19.80 10.19 7.55
C TRP A 43 -19.09 11.50 7.18
N PHE A 44 -19.60 12.26 6.19
CA PHE A 44 -19.07 13.57 5.80
C PHE A 44 -19.22 14.67 6.88
N ARG A 45 -19.96 14.43 7.96
CA ARG A 45 -20.07 15.35 9.11
C ARG A 45 -18.95 15.20 10.13
N ASN A 46 -18.26 14.06 10.12
CA ASN A 46 -17.24 13.80 11.12
C ASN A 46 -15.96 14.57 10.81
N ARG A 47 -15.39 15.20 11.80
CA ARG A 47 -14.12 15.94 11.67
C ARG A 47 -12.99 15.03 11.18
N SER A 48 -12.85 13.84 11.75
CA SER A 48 -11.83 12.87 11.34
C SER A 48 -11.95 12.46 9.88
N THR A 49 -13.18 12.38 9.35
CA THR A 49 -13.42 12.10 7.92
C THR A 49 -12.93 13.25 7.05
N ILE A 50 -13.26 14.48 7.40
CA ILE A 50 -12.84 15.67 6.65
C ILE A 50 -11.31 15.82 6.69
N GLU A 51 -10.69 15.61 7.85
CA GLU A 51 -9.22 15.60 8.01
C GLU A 51 -8.57 14.54 7.10
N PHE A 52 -9.08 13.31 7.12
CA PHE A 52 -8.56 12.22 6.30
C PHE A 52 -8.70 12.51 4.80
N MET A 53 -9.89 12.90 4.35
CA MET A 53 -10.14 13.22 2.94
C MET A 53 -9.27 14.40 2.46
N GLY A 54 -9.16 15.45 3.28
CA GLY A 54 -8.32 16.60 2.95
C GLY A 54 -6.82 16.23 2.85
N LEU A 55 -6.34 15.37 3.75
CA LEU A 55 -4.97 14.86 3.68
C LEU A 55 -4.77 14.00 2.43
N TRP A 56 -5.71 13.11 2.12
CA TRP A 56 -5.63 12.27 0.93
C TRP A 56 -5.60 13.11 -0.35
N GLU A 57 -6.47 14.12 -0.46
CA GLU A 57 -6.49 15.03 -1.61
C GLU A 57 -5.17 15.82 -1.74
N LYS A 58 -4.63 16.36 -0.64
CA LYS A 58 -3.35 17.08 -0.66
C LYS A 58 -2.18 16.23 -1.16
N ILE A 59 -2.22 14.93 -0.92
CA ILE A 59 -1.17 13.99 -1.37
C ILE A 59 -1.36 13.60 -2.84
N ASN A 60 -2.61 13.39 -3.28
CA ASN A 60 -2.90 12.73 -4.56
C ASN A 60 -3.46 13.67 -5.63
N ASN A 61 -3.85 14.91 -5.27
CA ASN A 61 -4.50 15.86 -6.14
C ASN A 61 -3.77 17.22 -6.15
N PRO A 62 -2.93 17.49 -7.15
CA PRO A 62 -2.20 18.77 -7.25
C PRO A 62 -3.13 19.99 -7.43
N ASP A 63 -4.35 19.77 -7.94
CA ASP A 63 -5.34 20.84 -8.18
C ASP A 63 -6.34 21.00 -7.02
N PHE A 64 -6.07 20.38 -5.87
CA PHE A 64 -6.92 20.48 -4.69
C PHE A 64 -6.92 21.89 -4.10
N LYS A 65 -8.11 22.43 -3.90
CA LYS A 65 -8.28 23.79 -3.37
C LYS A 65 -8.24 23.80 -1.84
N GLY A 66 -7.03 23.89 -1.29
CA GLY A 66 -6.80 23.85 0.16
C GLY A 66 -7.44 25.01 0.92
N VAL A 67 -7.51 26.21 0.33
CA VAL A 67 -8.13 27.38 0.95
C VAL A 67 -9.64 27.18 1.11
N GLU A 68 -10.29 26.62 0.12
CA GLU A 68 -11.73 26.30 0.14
C GLU A 68 -12.05 25.08 1.04
N PHE A 69 -11.06 24.27 1.34
CA PHE A 69 -11.15 23.15 2.28
C PHE A 69 -11.16 23.61 3.74
N ASP A 70 -10.37 24.63 4.10
CA ASP A 70 -10.17 25.05 5.49
C ASP A 70 -11.47 25.37 6.25
N PRO A 71 -12.49 26.05 5.68
CA PRO A 71 -13.79 26.25 6.33
C PRO A 71 -14.48 24.92 6.67
N PHE A 72 -14.44 23.93 5.78
CA PHE A 72 -15.04 22.61 6.06
C PHE A 72 -14.37 21.92 7.24
N LEU A 73 -13.03 22.00 7.32
CA LEU A 73 -12.28 21.44 8.44
C LEU A 73 -12.60 22.15 9.75
N PHE A 74 -12.75 23.47 9.73
CA PHE A 74 -13.07 24.26 10.93
C PHE A 74 -14.46 23.93 11.47
N GLU A 75 -15.48 23.82 10.61
CA GLU A 75 -16.87 23.59 10.98
C GLU A 75 -17.19 22.11 11.25
N ALA A 76 -16.37 21.19 10.74
CA ALA A 76 -16.58 19.74 10.82
C ALA A 76 -16.73 19.27 12.28
N GLY A 77 -17.74 18.43 12.52
CA GLY A 77 -18.08 17.90 13.85
C GLY A 77 -19.03 18.77 14.64
N SER A 78 -19.34 20.01 14.20
CA SER A 78 -20.38 20.82 14.85
C SER A 78 -21.78 20.28 14.53
N ASN A 79 -22.75 20.56 15.39
CA ASN A 79 -24.12 20.08 15.23
C ASN A 79 -24.82 20.62 13.96
N SER A 80 -24.47 21.84 13.56
CA SER A 80 -25.02 22.51 12.37
C SER A 80 -24.31 22.13 11.07
N PHE A 81 -23.12 21.54 11.16
CA PHE A 81 -22.32 21.20 9.97
C PHE A 81 -22.96 20.11 9.15
N THR A 82 -23.15 20.41 7.87
CA THR A 82 -23.61 19.44 6.87
C THR A 82 -22.82 19.62 5.59
N LEU A 83 -22.26 18.53 5.09
CA LEU A 83 -21.52 18.52 3.84
C LEU A 83 -22.02 17.38 2.97
N SER A 84 -22.40 17.69 1.73
CA SER A 84 -22.71 16.66 0.74
C SER A 84 -21.48 16.31 -0.09
N PRO A 85 -21.38 15.07 -0.61
CA PRO A 85 -20.33 14.72 -1.55
C PRO A 85 -20.23 15.65 -2.76
N SER A 86 -21.37 16.10 -3.32
CA SER A 86 -21.37 17.05 -4.43
C SER A 86 -20.72 18.38 -4.05
N LYS A 87 -21.13 18.96 -2.90
CA LYS A 87 -20.54 20.23 -2.43
C LYS A 87 -19.05 20.09 -2.14
N TRP A 88 -18.61 18.96 -1.57
CA TRP A 88 -17.19 18.65 -1.38
C TRP A 88 -16.43 18.72 -2.71
N ILE A 89 -16.89 17.95 -3.72
CA ILE A 89 -16.24 17.86 -5.04
C ILE A 89 -16.18 19.24 -5.72
N GLU A 90 -17.32 19.94 -5.78
CA GLU A 90 -17.45 21.21 -6.50
C GLU A 90 -16.62 22.33 -5.86
N THR A 91 -16.59 22.38 -4.53
CA THR A 91 -15.90 23.47 -3.81
C THR A 91 -14.39 23.25 -3.79
N THR A 92 -13.94 22.02 -3.51
CA THR A 92 -12.52 21.74 -3.27
C THR A 92 -11.78 21.19 -4.50
N ASN A 93 -12.48 20.98 -5.63
CA ASN A 93 -11.94 20.28 -6.80
C ASN A 93 -11.41 18.88 -6.47
N ALA A 94 -12.10 18.18 -5.55
CA ALA A 94 -11.69 16.86 -5.08
C ALA A 94 -11.84 15.80 -6.17
N ILE A 95 -10.89 14.86 -6.20
CA ILE A 95 -10.88 13.71 -7.12
C ILE A 95 -11.11 12.37 -6.41
N GLY A 96 -10.84 12.30 -5.10
CA GLY A 96 -10.95 11.05 -4.33
C GLY A 96 -12.38 10.54 -4.16
N VAL A 97 -13.39 11.41 -4.37
CA VAL A 97 -14.80 11.06 -4.32
C VAL A 97 -15.48 11.58 -5.58
N ILE A 98 -16.36 10.78 -6.15
CA ILE A 98 -17.13 11.14 -7.34
C ILE A 98 -18.61 10.78 -7.19
N ASN A 99 -19.49 11.54 -7.83
CA ASN A 99 -20.90 11.25 -7.91
C ASN A 99 -21.28 10.79 -9.31
N LYS A 100 -21.96 9.64 -9.38
CA LYS A 100 -22.56 9.13 -10.61
C LYS A 100 -24.06 9.31 -10.56
N LEU A 101 -24.61 9.93 -11.59
CA LEU A 101 -26.06 10.14 -11.74
C LEU A 101 -26.71 8.95 -12.49
N GLY A 102 -28.02 8.83 -12.36
CA GLY A 102 -28.82 7.88 -13.11
C GLY A 102 -29.00 6.50 -12.46
N ARG A 103 -29.45 5.53 -13.25
CA ARG A 103 -29.69 4.14 -12.79
C ARG A 103 -28.38 3.47 -12.40
N GLY A 104 -28.29 2.98 -11.15
CA GLY A 104 -27.04 2.48 -10.58
C GLY A 104 -26.07 3.61 -10.19
N GLY A 105 -26.58 4.84 -10.08
CA GLY A 105 -25.85 5.99 -9.57
C GLY A 105 -25.61 5.91 -8.07
N GLY A 106 -24.72 6.79 -7.60
CA GLY A 106 -24.34 6.86 -6.19
C GLY A 106 -23.02 7.59 -6.01
N THR A 107 -22.54 7.62 -4.80
CA THR A 107 -21.24 8.16 -4.46
C THR A 107 -20.21 7.02 -4.49
N TYR A 108 -19.16 7.23 -5.24
CA TYR A 108 -18.01 6.34 -5.35
C TYR A 108 -16.80 7.04 -4.75
N ALA A 109 -15.92 6.28 -4.13
CA ALA A 109 -14.69 6.79 -3.57
C ALA A 109 -13.49 5.95 -4.04
N GLN A 110 -12.35 6.60 -4.17
CA GLN A 110 -11.09 5.91 -4.41
C GLN A 110 -10.85 4.86 -3.30
N LYS A 111 -10.16 3.80 -3.60
CA LYS A 111 -10.04 2.61 -2.73
C LYS A 111 -9.66 2.94 -1.28
N ASP A 112 -8.71 3.87 -1.05
CA ASP A 112 -8.26 4.21 0.30
C ASP A 112 -9.37 4.89 1.11
N ILE A 113 -10.10 5.82 0.46
CA ILE A 113 -11.24 6.51 1.05
C ILE A 113 -12.42 5.55 1.28
N ALA A 114 -12.63 4.62 0.36
CA ALA A 114 -13.67 3.60 0.51
C ALA A 114 -13.38 2.64 1.67
N PHE A 115 -12.11 2.28 1.91
CA PHE A 115 -11.70 1.47 3.06
C PHE A 115 -11.86 2.23 4.38
N GLU A 116 -11.53 3.53 4.43
CA GLU A 116 -11.80 4.36 5.60
C GLU A 116 -13.30 4.41 5.92
N PHE A 117 -14.15 4.64 4.90
CA PHE A 117 -15.60 4.61 5.04
C PHE A 117 -16.11 3.27 5.56
N ALA A 118 -15.65 2.15 5.01
CA ALA A 118 -16.03 0.81 5.45
C ALA A 118 -15.58 0.53 6.90
N SER A 119 -14.41 1.02 7.28
CA SER A 119 -13.88 0.93 8.65
C SER A 119 -14.71 1.75 9.65
N TRP A 120 -15.22 2.90 9.22
CA TRP A 120 -16.14 3.71 10.03
C TRP A 120 -17.52 3.06 10.18
N ILE A 121 -18.01 2.36 9.15
CA ILE A 121 -19.29 1.64 9.20
C ILE A 121 -19.22 0.43 10.11
N SER A 122 -18.15 -0.36 10.04
CA SER A 122 -18.03 -1.67 10.69
C SER A 122 -16.71 -1.78 11.45
N ALA A 123 -16.85 -1.88 12.79
CA ALA A 123 -15.70 -2.16 13.66
C ALA A 123 -15.06 -3.54 13.36
N GLU A 124 -15.87 -4.52 12.95
CA GLU A 124 -15.42 -5.84 12.53
C GLU A 124 -14.54 -5.74 11.28
N PHE A 125 -14.97 -4.97 10.28
CA PHE A 125 -14.20 -4.73 9.06
C PHE A 125 -12.89 -4.02 9.38
N LYS A 126 -12.91 -3.00 10.25
CA LYS A 126 -11.72 -2.31 10.71
C LYS A 126 -10.72 -3.27 11.37
N LEU A 127 -11.22 -4.13 12.26
CA LEU A 127 -10.37 -5.14 12.91
C LEU A 127 -9.81 -6.14 11.90
N TYR A 128 -10.60 -6.56 10.91
CA TYR A 128 -10.16 -7.44 9.84
C TYR A 128 -9.02 -6.80 9.04
N LEU A 129 -9.14 -5.53 8.63
CA LEU A 129 -8.08 -4.82 7.91
C LEU A 129 -6.78 -4.73 8.71
N ILE A 130 -6.88 -4.45 10.02
CA ILE A 130 -5.71 -4.40 10.90
C ILE A 130 -5.02 -5.76 10.98
N LYS A 131 -5.79 -6.83 11.14
CA LYS A 131 -5.24 -8.20 11.22
C LYS A 131 -4.62 -8.64 9.89
N GLU A 132 -5.26 -8.33 8.78
CA GLU A 132 -4.74 -8.65 7.45
C GLU A 132 -3.45 -7.88 7.15
N PHE A 133 -3.36 -6.61 7.53
CA PHE A 133 -2.13 -5.85 7.43
C PHE A 133 -0.99 -6.46 8.26
N GLN A 134 -1.28 -6.88 9.51
CA GLN A 134 -0.30 -7.56 10.36
C GLN A 134 0.20 -8.85 9.71
N ARG A 135 -0.72 -9.69 9.21
CA ARG A 135 -0.39 -10.95 8.52
C ARG A 135 0.50 -10.70 7.29
N LEU A 136 0.13 -9.73 6.44
CA LEU A 136 0.92 -9.40 5.24
C LEU A 136 2.32 -8.90 5.59
N LYS A 137 2.47 -8.14 6.69
CA LYS A 137 3.78 -7.69 7.17
C LYS A 137 4.63 -8.83 7.72
N GLU A 138 4.03 -9.80 8.41
CA GLU A 138 4.70 -11.01 8.87
C GLU A 138 5.16 -11.86 7.67
N ASP A 139 4.29 -12.12 6.70
CA ASP A 139 4.61 -12.86 5.46
C ASP A 139 5.74 -12.19 4.65
N GLU A 140 5.72 -10.85 4.54
CA GLU A 140 6.78 -10.09 3.88
C GLU A 140 8.13 -10.24 4.59
N ASN A 141 8.13 -10.10 5.93
CA ASN A 141 9.32 -10.26 6.74
C ASN A 141 9.91 -11.68 6.64
N ASP A 142 9.07 -12.70 6.65
CA ASP A 142 9.51 -14.09 6.54
C ASP A 142 10.04 -14.40 5.14
N ARG A 143 9.44 -13.84 4.09
CA ARG A 143 9.94 -13.93 2.72
C ARG A 143 11.33 -13.27 2.57
N LEU A 144 11.51 -12.07 3.14
CA LEU A 144 12.79 -11.37 3.14
C LEU A 144 13.88 -12.16 3.90
N LYS A 145 13.55 -12.78 5.03
CA LYS A 145 14.45 -13.66 5.78
C LYS A 145 14.85 -14.90 4.97
N LEU A 146 13.90 -15.54 4.28
CA LEU A 146 14.14 -16.69 3.41
C LEU A 146 15.06 -16.31 2.24
N GLU A 147 14.83 -15.20 1.59
CA GLU A 147 15.65 -14.71 0.48
C GLU A 147 17.08 -14.42 0.95
N TRP A 148 17.23 -13.75 2.10
CA TRP A 148 18.53 -13.46 2.70
C TRP A 148 19.29 -14.75 3.08
N ASN A 149 18.60 -15.72 3.68
CA ASN A 149 19.18 -17.02 4.03
C ASN A 149 19.61 -17.81 2.79
N PHE A 150 18.81 -17.77 1.73
CA PHE A 150 19.12 -18.40 0.45
C PHE A 150 20.37 -17.78 -0.19
N GLN A 151 20.45 -16.46 -0.27
CA GLN A 151 21.59 -15.71 -0.77
C GLN A 151 22.86 -16.02 0.01
N ARG A 152 22.76 -16.04 1.34
CA ARG A 152 23.87 -16.40 2.23
C ARG A 152 24.33 -17.84 2.01
N THR A 153 23.42 -18.77 1.80
CA THR A 153 23.74 -20.17 1.53
C THR A 153 24.44 -20.34 0.19
N LEU A 154 23.94 -19.66 -0.87
CA LEU A 154 24.58 -19.67 -2.19
C LEU A 154 25.99 -19.08 -2.13
N ALA A 155 26.19 -17.96 -1.45
CA ALA A 155 27.51 -17.36 -1.28
C ALA A 155 28.49 -18.33 -0.59
N LYS A 156 28.01 -19.04 0.43
CA LYS A 156 28.80 -20.03 1.16
C LYS A 156 29.21 -21.24 0.29
N VAL A 157 28.26 -21.73 -0.51
CA VAL A 157 28.52 -22.84 -1.46
C VAL A 157 29.51 -22.41 -2.54
N ASN A 158 29.28 -21.23 -3.14
CA ASN A 158 30.17 -20.67 -4.16
C ASN A 158 31.59 -20.44 -3.62
N TYR A 159 31.70 -19.92 -2.39
CA TYR A 159 33.00 -19.78 -1.73
C TYR A 159 33.72 -21.10 -1.58
N HIS A 160 33.05 -22.18 -1.15
CA HIS A 160 33.65 -23.50 -1.03
C HIS A 160 34.08 -24.07 -2.38
N ILE A 161 33.25 -23.99 -3.41
CA ILE A 161 33.56 -24.45 -4.76
C ILE A 161 34.81 -23.72 -5.29
N HIS A 162 34.80 -22.38 -5.15
CA HIS A 162 35.91 -21.55 -5.61
C HIS A 162 37.22 -21.84 -4.87
N THR A 163 37.15 -21.96 -3.54
CA THR A 163 38.30 -22.28 -2.70
C THR A 163 38.91 -23.66 -3.03
N ASN A 164 38.06 -24.66 -3.30
CA ASN A 164 38.50 -25.98 -3.70
C ASN A 164 39.14 -25.95 -5.11
N ALA A 165 38.53 -25.24 -6.06
CA ALA A 165 39.08 -25.08 -7.40
C ALA A 165 40.45 -24.38 -7.38
N ILE A 166 40.63 -23.34 -6.56
CA ILE A 166 41.92 -22.68 -6.34
C ILE A 166 42.96 -23.68 -5.78
N LYS A 167 42.56 -24.44 -4.77
CA LYS A 167 43.43 -25.43 -4.14
C LYS A 167 43.91 -26.50 -5.11
N GLU A 168 43.03 -26.99 -5.97
CA GLU A 168 43.32 -28.10 -6.88
C GLU A 168 44.08 -27.65 -8.14
N ASN A 169 43.83 -26.40 -8.63
CA ASN A 169 44.32 -25.98 -9.93
C ASN A 169 45.35 -24.85 -9.88
N LEU A 170 45.36 -24.01 -8.83
CA LEU A 170 46.22 -22.81 -8.78
C LEU A 170 47.28 -22.81 -7.70
N ILE A 171 47.26 -23.77 -6.76
CA ILE A 171 48.28 -23.88 -5.70
C ILE A 171 49.28 -24.97 -6.02
N PRO A 172 50.51 -24.64 -6.46
CA PRO A 172 51.59 -25.62 -6.61
C PRO A 172 52.00 -26.20 -5.25
N GLU A 173 52.40 -27.47 -5.23
CA GLU A 173 52.79 -28.21 -4.01
C GLU A 173 53.94 -27.62 -3.18
N LYS A 174 54.70 -26.64 -3.74
CA LYS A 174 55.91 -26.07 -3.13
C LYS A 174 55.75 -24.66 -2.54
N LEU A 175 54.54 -24.15 -2.37
CA LEU A 175 54.33 -22.80 -1.82
C LEU A 175 54.26 -22.76 -0.28
N ASN A 176 54.80 -21.68 0.30
CA ASN A 176 54.68 -21.48 1.74
C ASN A 176 53.27 -20.93 2.11
N LYS A 177 52.89 -21.02 3.39
CA LYS A 177 51.55 -20.62 3.87
C LYS A 177 51.19 -19.16 3.55
N LYS A 178 52.15 -18.21 3.52
CA LYS A 178 51.91 -16.81 3.18
C LYS A 178 51.57 -16.60 1.69
N GLN A 179 52.28 -17.31 0.83
CA GLN A 179 52.03 -17.27 -0.63
C GLN A 179 50.69 -17.90 -0.97
N VAL A 180 50.32 -19.01 -0.33
CA VAL A 180 49.00 -19.64 -0.45
C VAL A 180 47.89 -18.67 -0.02
N SER A 181 48.05 -18.00 1.11
CA SER A 181 47.06 -16.98 1.61
C SER A 181 46.90 -15.83 0.65
N PHE A 182 47.97 -15.39 -0.04
CA PHE A 182 47.92 -14.30 -1.02
C PHE A 182 47.16 -14.69 -2.28
N ILE A 183 47.32 -15.94 -2.76
CA ILE A 183 46.53 -16.44 -3.90
C ILE A 183 45.04 -16.47 -3.57
N TYR A 184 44.66 -17.00 -2.40
CA TYR A 184 43.26 -17.01 -1.98
C TYR A 184 42.66 -15.59 -1.88
N ALA A 185 43.40 -14.61 -1.38
CA ALA A 185 42.96 -13.24 -1.26
C ALA A 185 42.72 -12.58 -2.63
N ASN A 186 43.65 -12.75 -3.58
CA ASN A 186 43.53 -12.22 -4.94
C ASN A 186 42.32 -12.83 -5.68
N GLU A 187 42.15 -14.15 -5.59
CA GLU A 187 41.05 -14.82 -6.26
C GLU A 187 39.68 -14.49 -5.62
N ALA A 188 39.65 -14.28 -4.30
CA ALA A 188 38.45 -13.81 -3.61
C ALA A 188 38.05 -12.40 -4.06
N ASP A 189 39.05 -11.52 -4.29
CA ASP A 189 38.81 -10.16 -4.81
C ASP A 189 38.26 -10.18 -6.25
N VAL A 190 38.82 -11.07 -7.11
CA VAL A 190 38.29 -11.29 -8.47
C VAL A 190 36.84 -11.78 -8.45
N LEU A 191 36.52 -12.73 -7.57
CA LEU A 191 35.17 -13.25 -7.42
C LEU A 191 34.20 -12.18 -6.93
N ASN A 192 34.58 -11.38 -5.93
CA ASN A 192 33.78 -10.28 -5.40
C ASN A 192 33.56 -9.21 -6.46
N LEU A 193 34.55 -8.87 -7.25
CA LEU A 193 34.42 -7.91 -8.35
C LEU A 193 33.47 -8.42 -9.42
N ALA A 194 33.56 -9.71 -9.78
CA ALA A 194 32.68 -10.33 -10.79
C ALA A 194 31.21 -10.43 -10.34
N LEU A 195 30.97 -10.74 -9.06
CA LEU A 195 29.62 -10.95 -8.52
C LEU A 195 28.96 -9.67 -8.02
N PHE A 196 29.73 -8.76 -7.44
CA PHE A 196 29.19 -7.58 -6.71
C PHE A 196 29.71 -6.24 -7.24
N GLY A 197 30.62 -6.24 -8.22
CA GLY A 197 31.24 -5.04 -8.78
C GLY A 197 32.15 -4.28 -7.80
N LYS A 198 32.55 -4.91 -6.69
CA LYS A 198 33.40 -4.32 -5.63
C LYS A 198 34.40 -5.33 -5.10
N THR A 199 35.60 -4.88 -4.74
CA THR A 199 36.57 -5.68 -3.95
C THR A 199 36.24 -5.59 -2.46
N ALA A 200 36.75 -6.56 -1.66
CA ALA A 200 36.48 -6.68 -0.22
C ALA A 200 37.28 -5.67 0.65
N LYS A 201 37.67 -4.50 0.08
CA LYS A 201 38.32 -3.43 0.86
C LYS A 201 37.30 -2.45 1.40
#